data_1a3bdb86b920faf355939f6558f6b0cd
#
_entry.id   1a3bdb86b920faf355939f6558f6b0cd
#
_cell.length_a   1.000
_cell.length_b   1.000
_cell.length_c   1.000
_cell.angle_alpha   90.00
_cell.angle_beta   90.00
_cell.angle_gamma   90.00
#
_symmetry.space_group_name_H-M   'P 1'
#
loop_
_entity.id
_entity.type
_entity.pdbx_description
1 polymer ?
#
loop_
_entity_poly.entity_id
_entity_poly.type
_entity_poly.pdbx_seq_one_letter_code
_entity_poly.pdbx_strand_id
1 'polypeptide(L)'
;MKMSVLAVLLLGLVGAASAKPWWMHGVESNQNDFLDPDVAFRVGAAVDGNVVRVRWVIADGYYLYRHKIEIKAESPDLVISTPVLPAGALKTDPYLGTQEIFRQQVEATATFTRVDAGAHPMEIKVTYQGCADAGLCYPPITKVLMPEHAAAAAAPTPHPWEGVAILGGGFAFLCAGLLLRKGRKLDLPAA
;
A
#
# COMPACT_ATOMS: atom_id res chain seq x y z
N MET A 1 53.15 -3.11 -68.78
CA MET A 1 53.01 -4.12 -67.69
C MET A 1 52.31 -3.43 -66.54
N LYS A 2 51.33 -4.06 -65.99
CA LYS A 2 50.17 -3.51 -65.26
C LYS A 2 50.49 -3.19 -63.78
N MET A 3 50.37 -1.90 -63.43
CA MET A 3 50.38 -1.48 -62.03
C MET A 3 48.96 -1.14 -61.61
N SER A 4 48.41 -1.97 -60.74
CA SER A 4 47.10 -1.76 -60.11
C SER A 4 47.28 -0.89 -58.88
N VAL A 5 46.72 0.29 -58.92
CA VAL A 5 46.61 1.19 -57.72
C VAL A 5 45.38 0.86 -56.98
N LEU A 6 45.56 0.25 -55.79
CA LEU A 6 44.50 -0.01 -54.87
C LEU A 6 44.30 1.20 -53.94
N ALA A 7 43.28 2.02 -54.24
CA ALA A 7 42.92 3.15 -53.41
C ALA A 7 42.10 2.66 -52.22
N VAL A 8 42.67 2.66 -51.03
CA VAL A 8 41.98 2.39 -49.79
C VAL A 8 41.30 3.69 -49.31
N LEU A 9 39.98 3.72 -49.45
CA LEU A 9 39.14 4.82 -48.98
C LEU A 9 38.84 4.60 -47.50
N LEU A 10 39.63 5.22 -46.60
CA LEU A 10 39.33 5.28 -45.16
C LEU A 10 38.25 6.34 -44.93
N LEU A 11 37.00 5.92 -44.86
CA LEU A 11 35.91 6.73 -44.29
C LEU A 11 36.09 6.82 -42.77
N GLY A 12 36.65 7.94 -42.31
CA GLY A 12 36.62 8.31 -40.90
C GLY A 12 35.22 8.66 -40.49
N LEU A 13 34.57 7.77 -39.69
CA LEU A 13 33.35 8.12 -38.93
C LEU A 13 33.78 9.11 -37.85
N VAL A 14 33.60 10.39 -38.08
CA VAL A 14 33.64 11.42 -37.04
C VAL A 14 32.34 11.26 -36.22
N GLY A 15 32.42 10.52 -35.12
CA GLY A 15 31.36 10.49 -34.10
C GLY A 15 31.24 11.88 -33.48
N ALA A 16 30.20 12.61 -33.84
CA ALA A 16 29.83 13.84 -33.15
C ALA A 16 29.44 13.49 -31.72
N ALA A 17 30.39 13.57 -30.79
CA ALA A 17 30.08 13.57 -29.34
C ALA A 17 29.33 14.86 -29.05
N SER A 18 28.00 14.76 -28.97
CA SER A 18 27.13 15.83 -28.48
C SER A 18 27.44 16.07 -27.00
N ALA A 19 28.44 16.87 -26.70
CA ALA A 19 28.73 17.35 -25.37
C ALA A 19 27.53 18.23 -24.93
N LYS A 20 26.76 17.79 -23.96
CA LYS A 20 25.71 18.61 -23.36
C LYS A 20 26.35 19.87 -22.77
N PRO A 21 25.83 21.06 -23.06
CA PRO A 21 26.42 22.30 -22.56
C PRO A 21 26.37 22.33 -21.03
N TRP A 22 27.40 22.90 -20.39
CA TRP A 22 27.57 22.94 -18.94
C TRP A 22 26.38 23.55 -18.16
N TRP A 23 25.60 24.43 -18.80
CA TRP A 23 24.39 25.02 -18.22
C TRP A 23 23.21 24.06 -18.19
N MET A 24 23.29 22.88 -18.82
CA MET A 24 22.30 21.83 -18.81
C MET A 24 22.57 20.78 -17.71
N HIS A 25 23.61 20.95 -16.89
CA HIS A 25 23.97 20.08 -15.79
C HIS A 25 23.24 20.46 -14.47
N GLY A 26 22.27 21.34 -14.54
CA GLY A 26 21.47 21.73 -13.39
C GLY A 26 20.04 21.22 -13.56
N VAL A 27 19.64 20.31 -12.66
CA VAL A 27 18.29 19.77 -12.47
C VAL A 27 17.96 18.55 -13.34
N GLU A 28 18.78 17.52 -13.31
CA GLU A 28 18.21 16.20 -13.29
C GLU A 28 17.64 15.98 -11.86
N SER A 29 16.47 16.54 -11.58
CA SER A 29 15.65 16.02 -10.52
C SER A 29 15.33 14.58 -10.93
N ASN A 30 15.92 13.60 -10.24
CA ASN A 30 15.57 12.20 -10.34
C ASN A 30 14.10 12.09 -9.93
N GLN A 31 13.17 12.30 -10.87
CA GLN A 31 11.75 12.06 -10.66
C GLN A 31 11.47 10.60 -10.31
N ASN A 32 12.48 9.73 -10.44
CA ASN A 32 12.44 8.32 -10.06
C ASN A 32 12.78 8.07 -8.59
N ASP A 33 13.22 9.07 -7.82
CA ASP A 33 13.58 8.90 -6.41
C ASP A 33 12.37 9.03 -5.46
N PHE A 34 11.23 9.53 -5.95
CA PHE A 34 10.01 9.69 -5.17
C PHE A 34 8.89 8.82 -5.72
N LEU A 35 8.15 8.20 -4.81
CA LEU A 35 6.99 7.39 -5.16
C LEU A 35 5.88 8.26 -5.77
N ASP A 36 5.12 7.68 -6.70
CA ASP A 36 3.86 8.28 -7.11
C ASP A 36 2.97 8.53 -5.89
N PRO A 37 2.22 9.64 -5.82
CA PRO A 37 1.37 9.96 -4.67
C PRO A 37 0.36 8.85 -4.34
N ASP A 38 -0.13 8.10 -5.32
CA ASP A 38 -1.06 6.99 -5.11
C ASP A 38 -0.38 5.74 -4.54
N VAL A 39 0.94 5.64 -4.68
CA VAL A 39 1.76 4.60 -4.04
C VAL A 39 2.23 5.05 -2.66
N ALA A 40 2.64 6.31 -2.53
CA ALA A 40 3.10 6.88 -1.26
C ALA A 40 1.97 6.97 -0.22
N PHE A 41 0.73 7.24 -0.66
CA PHE A 41 -0.43 7.47 0.22
C PHE A 41 -1.65 6.71 -0.30
N ARG A 42 -1.70 5.41 -0.06
CA ARG A 42 -2.87 4.60 -0.42
C ARG A 42 -4.01 4.90 0.53
N VAL A 43 -5.18 5.23 0.01
CA VAL A 43 -6.36 5.57 0.79
C VAL A 43 -7.54 4.70 0.40
N GLY A 44 -8.31 4.28 1.39
CA GLY A 44 -9.56 3.55 1.21
C GLY A 44 -10.57 3.95 2.27
N ALA A 45 -11.84 3.66 2.01
CA ALA A 45 -12.92 3.95 2.92
C ALA A 45 -13.83 2.75 3.10
N ALA A 46 -14.34 2.57 4.33
CA ALA A 46 -15.32 1.54 4.68
C ALA A 46 -16.43 2.14 5.55
N VAL A 47 -17.61 1.51 5.51
CA VAL A 47 -18.76 1.88 6.32
C VAL A 47 -19.12 0.74 7.27
N ASP A 48 -19.37 1.10 8.53
CA ASP A 48 -19.87 0.23 9.58
C ASP A 48 -21.03 0.91 10.29
N GLY A 49 -22.26 0.45 10.03
CA GLY A 49 -23.47 1.12 10.48
C GLY A 49 -23.57 2.55 9.95
N ASN A 50 -23.53 3.54 10.83
CA ASN A 50 -23.54 4.97 10.47
C ASN A 50 -22.16 5.64 10.62
N VAL A 51 -21.09 4.86 10.71
CA VAL A 51 -19.71 5.35 10.81
C VAL A 51 -18.98 5.07 9.51
N VAL A 52 -18.38 6.09 8.92
CA VAL A 52 -17.41 5.96 7.85
C VAL A 52 -16.00 5.96 8.45
N ARG A 53 -15.18 5.02 8.00
CA ARG A 53 -13.75 4.90 8.34
C ARG A 53 -12.94 5.15 7.10
N VAL A 54 -12.04 6.10 7.15
CA VAL A 54 -11.09 6.36 6.08
C VAL A 54 -9.71 6.02 6.57
N ARG A 55 -9.04 5.11 5.87
CA ARG A 55 -7.72 4.61 6.25
C ARG A 55 -6.70 4.98 5.18
N TRP A 56 -5.58 5.52 5.62
CA TRP A 56 -4.38 5.70 4.80
C TRP A 56 -3.32 4.68 5.22
N VAL A 57 -2.67 4.10 4.20
CA VAL A 57 -1.41 3.38 4.34
C VAL A 57 -0.33 4.22 3.69
N ILE A 58 0.62 4.66 4.50
CA ILE A 58 1.67 5.61 4.15
C ILE A 58 2.96 4.83 3.97
N ALA A 59 3.63 5.01 2.84
CA ALA A 59 4.90 4.35 2.56
C ALA A 59 6.00 4.79 3.53
N ASP A 60 7.00 3.93 3.73
CA ASP A 60 8.17 4.26 4.55
C ASP A 60 8.91 5.47 3.98
N GLY A 61 9.34 6.36 4.86
CA GLY A 61 9.97 7.63 4.47
C GLY A 61 8.99 8.73 4.06
N TYR A 62 7.66 8.50 4.22
CA TYR A 62 6.62 9.48 3.94
C TYR A 62 5.77 9.77 5.18
N TYR A 63 5.05 10.89 5.13
CA TYR A 63 4.13 11.30 6.20
C TYR A 63 3.00 12.16 5.68
N LEU A 64 1.87 12.16 6.39
CA LEU A 64 0.73 13.04 6.16
C LEU A 64 0.64 14.09 7.27
N TYR A 65 0.29 15.32 6.92
CA TYR A 65 -0.04 16.36 7.91
C TYR A 65 -1.46 16.16 8.43
N ARG A 66 -1.62 16.11 9.77
CA ARG A 66 -2.92 15.96 10.42
C ARG A 66 -3.90 17.06 10.02
N HIS A 67 -3.47 18.33 10.06
CA HIS A 67 -4.30 19.49 9.77
C HIS A 67 -4.67 19.65 8.29
N LYS A 68 -4.09 18.82 7.41
CA LYS A 68 -4.39 18.79 5.98
C LYS A 68 -5.34 17.65 5.58
N ILE A 69 -5.80 16.85 6.54
CA ILE A 69 -6.78 15.80 6.27
C ILE A 69 -8.18 16.37 6.42
N GLU A 70 -8.95 16.31 5.35
CA GLU A 70 -10.36 16.69 5.30
C GLU A 70 -11.18 15.55 4.72
N ILE A 71 -12.39 15.32 5.27
CA ILE A 71 -13.37 14.37 4.76
C ILE A 71 -14.69 15.12 4.66
N LYS A 72 -15.27 15.14 3.46
CA LYS A 72 -16.55 15.83 3.14
C LYS A 72 -17.48 14.88 2.40
N ALA A 73 -18.76 15.09 2.53
CA ALA A 73 -19.75 14.44 1.69
C ALA A 73 -19.60 14.96 0.24
N GLU A 74 -19.62 14.05 -0.73
CA GLU A 74 -19.74 14.40 -2.14
C GLU A 74 -21.16 14.17 -2.62
N SER A 75 -21.85 13.14 -2.12
CA SER A 75 -23.26 12.89 -2.41
C SER A 75 -24.13 13.98 -1.74
N PRO A 76 -25.11 14.54 -2.46
CA PRO A 76 -25.94 15.67 -1.96
C PRO A 76 -26.88 15.27 -0.81
N ASP A 77 -27.21 13.98 -0.69
CA ASP A 77 -28.08 13.39 0.34
C ASP A 77 -27.29 12.96 1.59
N LEU A 78 -25.98 13.21 1.65
CA LEU A 78 -25.10 12.76 2.70
C LEU A 78 -24.63 13.93 3.56
N VAL A 79 -24.77 13.82 4.87
CA VAL A 79 -24.19 14.75 5.86
C VAL A 79 -23.16 13.98 6.70
N ILE A 80 -21.92 14.47 6.73
CA ILE A 80 -20.81 13.85 7.48
C ILE A 80 -20.41 14.80 8.62
N SER A 81 -20.21 14.26 9.81
CA SER A 81 -19.67 14.99 10.96
C SER A 81 -18.19 15.34 10.78
N THR A 82 -17.68 16.24 11.60
CA THR A 82 -16.24 16.49 11.68
C THR A 82 -15.48 15.19 11.94
N PRO A 83 -14.46 14.85 11.12
CA PRO A 83 -13.68 13.63 11.31
C PRO A 83 -12.90 13.64 12.62
N VAL A 84 -12.88 12.50 13.30
CA VAL A 84 -12.04 12.24 14.47
C VAL A 84 -10.78 11.53 14.00
N LEU A 85 -9.63 12.10 14.30
CA LEU A 85 -8.30 11.57 14.00
C LEU A 85 -7.58 11.24 15.31
N PRO A 86 -6.77 10.17 15.35
CA PRO A 86 -5.93 9.90 16.52
C PRO A 86 -4.88 11.00 16.71
N ALA A 87 -4.19 10.97 17.84
CA ALA A 87 -3.00 11.82 18.05
C ALA A 87 -1.89 11.36 17.09
N GLY A 88 -1.22 12.32 16.46
CA GLY A 88 -0.08 12.08 15.59
C GLY A 88 1.26 12.34 16.31
N ALA A 89 2.35 12.08 15.63
CA ALA A 89 3.68 12.44 16.09
C ALA A 89 3.98 13.90 15.75
N LEU A 90 4.74 14.57 16.62
CA LEU A 90 5.19 15.93 16.35
C LEU A 90 6.44 15.91 15.46
N LYS A 91 6.44 16.72 14.42
CA LYS A 91 7.56 16.95 13.51
C LYS A 91 7.79 18.45 13.37
N THR A 92 9.02 18.91 13.54
CA THR A 92 9.37 20.29 13.25
C THR A 92 9.70 20.42 11.77
N ASP A 93 8.92 21.24 11.09
CA ASP A 93 9.09 21.58 9.69
C ASP A 93 9.78 22.94 9.59
N PRO A 94 10.78 23.14 8.71
CA PRO A 94 11.49 24.42 8.57
C PRO A 94 10.60 25.60 8.15
N TYR A 95 9.48 25.32 7.45
CA TYR A 95 8.59 26.35 6.91
C TYR A 95 7.28 26.50 7.68
N LEU A 96 6.77 25.37 8.24
CA LEU A 96 5.47 25.33 8.91
C LEU A 96 5.57 25.26 10.43
N GLY A 97 6.81 25.21 11.00
CA GLY A 97 7.02 25.03 12.43
C GLY A 97 6.68 23.62 12.89
N THR A 98 6.33 23.45 14.17
CA THR A 98 5.97 22.12 14.71
C THR A 98 4.58 21.73 14.26
N GLN A 99 4.49 20.63 13.54
CA GLN A 99 3.27 20.07 12.98
C GLN A 99 3.02 18.66 13.51
N GLU A 100 1.75 18.28 13.62
CA GLU A 100 1.32 16.92 13.92
C GLU A 100 1.21 16.12 12.61
N ILE A 101 1.88 14.97 12.56
CA ILE A 101 1.99 14.13 11.36
C ILE A 101 1.60 12.69 11.65
N PHE A 102 1.24 11.96 10.59
CA PHE A 102 1.01 10.52 10.63
C PHE A 102 2.00 9.79 9.75
N ARG A 103 2.45 8.62 10.20
CA ARG A 103 3.33 7.71 9.47
C ARG A 103 2.75 6.31 9.45
N GLN A 104 3.18 5.47 8.50
CA GLN A 104 2.78 4.08 8.32
C GLN A 104 1.28 3.94 8.04
N GLN A 105 0.43 4.24 9.01
CA GLN A 105 -1.01 4.21 8.82
C GLN A 105 -1.72 5.19 9.74
N VAL A 106 -2.86 5.69 9.28
CA VAL A 106 -3.81 6.46 10.07
C VAL A 106 -5.23 6.12 9.65
N GLU A 107 -6.13 6.12 10.60
CA GLU A 107 -7.56 5.97 10.36
C GLU A 107 -8.30 7.17 10.94
N ALA A 108 -9.14 7.79 10.11
CA ALA A 108 -10.10 8.80 10.52
C ALA A 108 -11.49 8.18 10.57
N THR A 109 -12.28 8.55 11.57
CA THR A 109 -13.68 8.13 11.68
C THR A 109 -14.60 9.33 11.69
N ALA A 110 -15.76 9.21 11.04
CA ALA A 110 -16.81 10.21 11.08
C ALA A 110 -18.17 9.53 11.07
N THR A 111 -19.14 10.11 11.75
CA THR A 111 -20.54 9.67 11.63
C THR A 111 -21.19 10.32 10.42
N PHE A 112 -22.12 9.63 9.80
CA PHE A 112 -22.89 10.19 8.70
C PHE A 112 -24.38 9.96 8.90
N THR A 113 -25.17 10.82 8.24
CA THR A 113 -26.61 10.70 8.14
C THR A 113 -27.00 10.89 6.68
N ARG A 114 -27.93 10.06 6.18
CA ARG A 114 -28.58 10.28 4.90
C ARG A 114 -29.88 11.02 5.10
N VAL A 115 -30.09 12.05 4.30
CA VAL A 115 -31.33 12.85 4.31
C VAL A 115 -32.42 12.13 3.51
N ASP A 116 -32.04 11.45 2.41
CA ASP A 116 -32.93 10.67 1.56
C ASP A 116 -32.46 9.21 1.47
N ALA A 117 -33.37 8.27 1.65
CA ALA A 117 -33.06 6.84 1.67
C ALA A 117 -32.71 6.33 0.25
N GLY A 118 -31.44 6.37 -0.12
CA GLY A 118 -30.93 5.49 -1.17
C GLY A 118 -31.00 5.98 -2.61
N ALA A 119 -31.19 7.29 -2.85
CA ALA A 119 -31.24 7.83 -4.22
C ALA A 119 -29.88 7.84 -4.94
N HIS A 120 -28.78 7.96 -4.20
CA HIS A 120 -27.43 8.09 -4.77
C HIS A 120 -26.45 7.12 -4.10
N PRO A 121 -25.39 6.67 -4.82
CA PRO A 121 -24.30 5.96 -4.19
C PRO A 121 -23.65 6.83 -3.10
N MET A 122 -23.11 6.22 -2.06
CA MET A 122 -22.40 6.96 -1.03
C MET A 122 -21.03 7.36 -1.57
N GLU A 123 -20.82 8.64 -1.77
CA GLU A 123 -19.54 9.19 -2.21
C GLU A 123 -19.02 10.19 -1.18
N ILE A 124 -17.75 10.04 -0.82
CA ILE A 124 -17.04 10.95 0.08
C ILE A 124 -15.83 11.54 -0.63
N LYS A 125 -15.62 12.84 -0.45
CA LYS A 125 -14.43 13.53 -0.89
C LYS A 125 -13.42 13.59 0.23
N VAL A 126 -12.22 13.06 -0.02
CA VAL A 126 -11.12 13.04 0.93
C VAL A 126 -9.99 13.88 0.38
N THR A 127 -9.57 14.90 1.11
CA THR A 127 -8.42 15.74 0.77
C THR A 127 -7.33 15.56 1.81
N TYR A 128 -6.09 15.41 1.38
CA TYR A 128 -4.93 15.26 2.27
C TYR A 128 -3.65 15.78 1.61
N GLN A 129 -2.64 16.04 2.41
CA GLN A 129 -1.33 16.46 1.93
C GLN A 129 -0.24 15.76 2.73
N GLY A 130 0.79 15.30 2.03
CA GLY A 130 1.94 14.64 2.62
C GLY A 130 3.24 14.99 1.92
N CYS A 131 4.33 14.60 2.56
CA CYS A 131 5.68 14.84 2.07
C CYS A 131 6.53 13.58 2.24
N ALA A 132 7.61 13.49 1.45
CA ALA A 132 8.71 12.58 1.69
C ALA A 132 9.70 13.21 2.69
N ASP A 133 10.32 12.40 3.55
CA ASP A 133 11.39 12.85 4.46
C ASP A 133 12.61 13.39 3.70
N ALA A 134 12.79 12.92 2.45
CA ALA A 134 13.83 13.40 1.53
C ALA A 134 13.57 14.83 1.00
N GLY A 135 12.50 15.52 1.45
CA GLY A 135 12.27 16.95 1.22
C GLY A 135 11.25 17.28 0.12
N LEU A 136 10.64 16.29 -0.55
CA LEU A 136 9.56 16.56 -1.51
C LEU A 136 8.21 16.63 -0.79
N CYS A 137 7.48 17.75 -0.97
CA CYS A 137 6.09 17.85 -0.57
C CYS A 137 5.17 17.78 -1.78
N TYR A 138 4.17 16.90 -1.72
CA TYR A 138 3.14 16.80 -2.75
C TYR A 138 2.12 17.93 -2.60
N PRO A 139 1.53 18.41 -3.70
CA PRO A 139 0.37 19.28 -3.60
C PRO A 139 -0.78 18.57 -2.90
N PRO A 140 -1.80 19.30 -2.41
CA PRO A 140 -3.00 18.67 -1.85
C PRO A 140 -3.63 17.68 -2.84
N ILE A 141 -3.85 16.46 -2.37
CA ILE A 141 -4.43 15.35 -3.14
C ILE A 141 -5.88 15.23 -2.74
N THR A 142 -6.77 15.16 -3.73
CA THR A 142 -8.20 14.96 -3.51
C THR A 142 -8.66 13.68 -4.22
N LYS A 143 -9.35 12.80 -3.49
CA LYS A 143 -9.94 11.57 -4.01
C LYS A 143 -11.42 11.52 -3.66
N VAL A 144 -12.23 11.05 -4.60
CA VAL A 144 -13.61 10.65 -4.33
C VAL A 144 -13.62 9.15 -4.10
N LEU A 145 -14.11 8.73 -2.95
CA LEU A 145 -14.15 7.33 -2.54
C LEU A 145 -15.60 6.89 -2.38
N MET A 146 -15.89 5.66 -2.81
CA MET A 146 -17.11 4.93 -2.51
C MET A 146 -16.81 3.95 -1.36
N PRO A 147 -17.28 4.23 -0.13
CA PRO A 147 -16.98 3.35 0.99
C PRO A 147 -17.57 1.95 0.82
N GLU A 148 -16.75 0.93 1.05
CA GLU A 148 -17.20 -0.46 1.07
C GLU A 148 -17.85 -0.80 2.42
N HIS A 149 -18.82 -1.73 2.44
CA HIS A 149 -19.38 -2.21 3.69
C HIS A 149 -18.34 -3.05 4.45
N ALA A 150 -18.06 -2.71 5.69
CA ALA A 150 -17.02 -3.35 6.51
C ALA A 150 -17.20 -4.88 6.65
N ALA A 151 -18.43 -5.40 6.53
CA ALA A 151 -18.71 -6.84 6.54
C ALA A 151 -18.14 -7.60 5.35
N ALA A 152 -17.90 -6.94 4.21
CA ALA A 152 -17.31 -7.57 3.03
C ALA A 152 -15.76 -7.65 3.11
N ALA A 153 -15.14 -6.77 3.90
CA ALA A 153 -13.68 -6.72 4.05
C ALA A 153 -13.13 -7.71 5.10
N ALA A 154 -14.00 -8.35 5.91
CA ALA A 154 -13.61 -9.15 7.08
C ALA A 154 -13.63 -10.67 6.88
N ALA A 155 -13.93 -11.18 5.68
CA ALA A 155 -13.82 -12.61 5.43
C ALA A 155 -12.41 -12.91 4.86
N PRO A 156 -11.46 -13.42 5.67
CA PRO A 156 -10.30 -14.06 5.09
C PRO A 156 -10.84 -15.24 4.29
N THR A 157 -10.62 -15.23 2.98
CA THR A 157 -10.88 -16.40 2.15
C THR A 157 -10.09 -17.54 2.74
N PRO A 158 -10.72 -18.65 3.20
CA PRO A 158 -9.97 -19.79 3.69
C PRO A 158 -9.08 -20.27 2.54
N HIS A 159 -7.79 -20.22 2.73
CA HIS A 159 -6.83 -20.77 1.79
C HIS A 159 -7.18 -22.25 1.61
N PRO A 160 -7.36 -22.74 0.36
CA PRO A 160 -7.83 -24.11 0.10
C PRO A 160 -6.90 -25.21 0.61
N TRP A 161 -5.72 -24.87 1.17
CA TRP A 161 -4.76 -25.82 1.72
C TRP A 161 -4.83 -25.97 3.26
N GLU A 162 -5.51 -25.07 3.99
CA GLU A 162 -5.62 -25.19 5.46
C GLU A 162 -6.55 -26.34 5.91
N GLY A 163 -7.37 -26.89 5.00
CA GLY A 163 -8.22 -28.03 5.28
C GLY A 163 -7.55 -29.41 5.17
N VAL A 164 -6.34 -29.50 4.60
CA VAL A 164 -5.72 -30.82 4.28
C VAL A 164 -4.81 -31.33 5.41
N ALA A 165 -4.43 -30.50 6.38
CA ALA A 165 -3.46 -30.88 7.42
C ALA A 165 -4.04 -31.75 8.56
N ILE A 166 -5.35 -31.90 8.69
CA ILE A 166 -5.95 -32.60 9.86
C ILE A 166 -6.22 -34.09 9.58
N LEU A 167 -6.29 -34.55 8.33
CA LEU A 167 -6.55 -35.94 8.02
C LEU A 167 -5.30 -36.82 7.88
N GLY A 168 -4.11 -36.24 7.76
CA GLY A 168 -2.84 -36.98 7.65
C GLY A 168 -2.25 -37.47 8.98
N GLY A 169 -2.55 -36.79 10.09
CA GLY A 169 -2.00 -37.12 11.41
C GLY A 169 -2.64 -38.34 12.06
N GLY A 170 -3.91 -38.63 11.76
CA GLY A 170 -4.63 -39.76 12.35
C GLY A 170 -4.21 -41.14 11.83
N PHE A 171 -3.80 -41.21 10.57
CA PHE A 171 -3.44 -42.50 9.94
C PHE A 171 -2.07 -43.01 10.35
N ALA A 172 -1.12 -42.12 10.64
CA ALA A 172 0.23 -42.50 11.07
C ALA A 172 0.24 -43.10 12.49
N PHE A 173 -0.62 -42.61 13.38
CA PHE A 173 -0.73 -43.16 14.76
C PHE A 173 -1.43 -44.52 14.81
N LEU A 174 -2.39 -44.81 13.92
CA LEU A 174 -3.05 -46.12 13.86
C LEU A 174 -2.13 -47.22 13.32
N CYS A 175 -1.27 -46.91 12.35
CA CYS A 175 -0.29 -47.91 11.84
C CYS A 175 0.81 -48.20 12.84
N ALA A 176 1.32 -47.25 13.62
CA ALA A 176 2.33 -47.45 14.62
C ALA A 176 1.80 -48.28 15.81
N GLY A 177 0.55 -48.10 16.21
CA GLY A 177 -0.10 -48.88 17.27
C GLY A 177 -0.32 -50.36 16.90
N LEU A 178 -0.56 -50.66 15.61
CA LEU A 178 -0.80 -52.02 15.13
C LEU A 178 0.50 -52.83 15.02
N LEU A 179 1.61 -52.19 14.67
CA LEU A 179 2.92 -52.85 14.54
C LEU A 179 3.53 -53.20 15.92
N LEU A 180 3.29 -52.40 16.94
CA LEU A 180 3.77 -52.67 18.29
C LEU A 180 2.98 -53.75 19.04
N ARG A 181 1.74 -54.09 18.57
CA ARG A 181 0.94 -55.13 19.18
C ARG A 181 1.29 -56.54 18.69
N LYS A 182 2.04 -56.70 17.58
CA LYS A 182 2.40 -57.99 16.98
C LYS A 182 3.76 -58.55 17.50
N GLY A 183 4.51 -57.80 18.30
CA GLY A 183 5.84 -58.19 18.79
C GLY A 183 5.91 -58.76 20.20
N ARG A 184 4.80 -58.86 20.92
CA ARG A 184 4.82 -59.39 22.31
C ARG A 184 4.46 -60.88 22.33
N LYS A 185 5.40 -61.75 21.96
CA LYS A 185 5.34 -63.17 22.32
C LYS A 185 5.70 -63.29 23.80
N LEU A 186 4.80 -63.85 24.53
CA LEU A 186 5.00 -64.24 25.92
C LEU A 186 5.94 -65.46 25.92
N ASP A 187 7.14 -65.34 26.46
CA ASP A 187 7.95 -66.46 26.92
C ASP A 187 7.52 -66.79 28.33
N LEU A 188 6.89 -67.98 28.50
CA LEU A 188 6.63 -68.59 29.77
C LEU A 188 7.86 -69.41 30.19
N PRO A 189 8.35 -69.32 31.41
CA PRO A 189 9.39 -70.24 31.91
C PRO A 189 8.73 -71.57 32.25
N ALA A 190 9.39 -72.65 31.86
CA ALA A 190 9.06 -74.01 32.30
C ALA A 190 9.76 -74.29 33.64
N ALA A 191 8.96 -74.85 34.58
CA ALA A 191 9.20 -75.58 35.80
C ALA A 191 10.47 -75.34 36.62
#